data_578822444e30fa1eb129f0e5fe91a0a2
#
_entry.id   578822444e30fa1eb129f0e5fe91a0a2
#
_cell.length_a   1.000
_cell.length_b   1.000
_cell.length_c   1.000
_cell.angle_alpha   90.00
_cell.angle_beta   90.00
_cell.angle_gamma   90.00
#
_symmetry.space_group_name_H-M   'P 1'
#
loop_
_entity.id
_entity.type
_entity.pdbx_description
1 polymer ?
#
loop_
_entity_poly.entity_id
_entity_poly.type
_entity_poly.pdbx_seq_one_letter_code
_entity_poly.pdbx_strand_id
1 'polypeptide(L)'
;MFCAQSDPWTKDEEEVSYMFMMFEFMFPIIFVMVFGMIIFQFVTGIGTWHKNNQSPRLSMSATIVAKRENITHHSHANAGDLSGTHGYHSTSSTSYYVTFQVESGDRMELSVSGREYGMLAEGDIGKLTFQGTRYLSFERV
;
A
#
# COMPACT_ATOMS: atom_id res chain seq x y z
N MET A 1 38.27 29.09 -52.84
CA MET A 1 38.15 29.25 -51.41
C MET A 1 36.65 29.23 -51.08
N PHE A 2 36.13 28.03 -50.79
CA PHE A 2 34.72 27.83 -50.42
C PHE A 2 34.60 28.09 -48.90
N CYS A 3 34.01 29.25 -48.54
CA CYS A 3 33.51 29.42 -47.19
C CYS A 3 32.25 28.55 -47.03
N ALA A 4 32.32 27.50 -46.21
CA ALA A 4 31.15 26.75 -45.77
C ALA A 4 30.34 27.73 -44.88
N GLN A 5 29.34 28.39 -45.48
CA GLN A 5 28.35 29.15 -44.78
C GLN A 5 27.44 28.19 -44.09
N SER A 6 27.64 27.99 -42.79
CA SER A 6 26.72 27.20 -41.97
C SER A 6 25.42 28.00 -41.87
N ASP A 7 24.43 27.53 -42.63
CA ASP A 7 23.09 28.13 -42.59
C ASP A 7 22.52 28.00 -41.18
N PRO A 8 21.98 29.07 -40.63
CA PRO A 8 21.42 29.07 -39.27
C PRO A 8 20.26 28.09 -39.09
N TRP A 9 19.61 27.67 -40.17
CA TRP A 9 18.47 26.73 -40.18
C TRP A 9 18.85 25.28 -39.95
N THR A 10 20.07 24.89 -40.17
CA THR A 10 20.54 23.48 -39.96
C THR A 10 20.79 23.15 -38.49
N LYS A 11 21.06 24.16 -37.66
CA LYS A 11 21.28 23.97 -36.22
C LYS A 11 20.01 23.64 -35.48
N ASP A 12 18.90 24.25 -35.88
CA ASP A 12 17.60 24.01 -35.24
C ASP A 12 17.08 22.58 -35.53
N GLU A 13 17.36 22.04 -36.72
CA GLU A 13 17.02 20.67 -37.09
C GLU A 13 17.87 19.63 -36.33
N GLU A 14 19.15 19.91 -36.10
CA GLU A 14 20.02 19.04 -35.31
C GLU A 14 19.60 19.01 -33.83
N GLU A 15 19.32 20.16 -33.22
CA GLU A 15 18.87 20.22 -31.82
C GLU A 15 17.52 19.54 -31.61
N VAL A 16 16.59 19.69 -32.51
CA VAL A 16 15.30 19.00 -32.48
C VAL A 16 15.49 17.48 -32.61
N SER A 17 16.40 17.05 -33.47
CA SER A 17 16.73 15.64 -33.65
C SER A 17 17.33 15.01 -32.38
N TYR A 18 18.24 15.70 -31.70
CA TYR A 18 18.79 15.24 -30.40
C TYR A 18 17.73 15.16 -29.31
N MET A 19 16.82 16.13 -29.25
CA MET A 19 15.72 16.07 -28.29
C MET A 19 14.80 14.89 -28.55
N PHE A 20 14.46 14.58 -29.78
CA PHE A 20 13.66 13.40 -30.13
C PHE A 20 14.38 12.08 -29.81
N MET A 21 15.67 11.98 -30.09
CA MET A 21 16.47 10.80 -29.70
C MET A 21 16.51 10.62 -28.18
N MET A 22 16.72 11.69 -27.42
CA MET A 22 16.70 11.61 -25.96
C MET A 22 15.32 11.17 -25.42
N PHE A 23 14.24 11.66 -26.01
CA PHE A 23 12.88 11.24 -25.66
C PHE A 23 12.64 9.76 -25.98
N GLU A 24 13.11 9.29 -27.13
CA GLU A 24 12.95 7.91 -27.59
C GLU A 24 13.66 6.92 -26.66
N PHE A 25 14.83 7.26 -26.13
CA PHE A 25 15.56 6.43 -25.18
C PHE A 25 15.09 6.61 -23.73
N MET A 26 14.68 7.80 -23.32
CA MET A 26 14.26 8.10 -21.96
C MET A 26 12.89 7.48 -21.63
N PHE A 27 11.97 7.48 -22.58
CA PHE A 27 10.62 6.97 -22.38
C PHE A 27 10.58 5.47 -22.04
N PRO A 28 11.27 4.56 -22.78
CA PRO A 28 11.27 3.16 -22.42
C PRO A 28 11.98 2.87 -21.10
N ILE A 29 13.02 3.63 -20.75
CA ILE A 29 13.73 3.48 -19.46
C ILE A 29 12.80 3.80 -18.30
N ILE A 30 12.09 4.93 -18.37
CA ILE A 30 11.11 5.33 -17.34
C ILE A 30 9.98 4.31 -17.27
N PHE A 31 9.49 3.85 -18.41
CA PHE A 31 8.43 2.84 -18.49
C PHE A 31 8.83 1.52 -17.82
N VAL A 32 10.03 1.02 -18.11
CA VAL A 32 10.57 -0.20 -17.49
C VAL A 32 10.75 -0.02 -15.99
N MET A 33 11.22 1.15 -15.53
CA MET A 33 11.40 1.44 -14.11
C MET A 33 10.06 1.44 -13.37
N VAL A 34 9.05 2.14 -13.90
CA VAL A 34 7.71 2.21 -13.31
C VAL A 34 7.04 0.84 -13.31
N PHE A 35 7.14 0.11 -14.42
CA PHE A 35 6.56 -1.23 -14.56
C PHE A 35 7.24 -2.23 -13.63
N GLY A 36 8.57 -2.16 -13.49
CA GLY A 36 9.33 -2.94 -12.52
C GLY A 36 8.92 -2.67 -11.07
N MET A 37 8.67 -1.41 -10.72
CA MET A 37 8.19 -1.04 -9.39
C MET A 37 6.79 -1.61 -9.10
N ILE A 38 5.90 -1.57 -10.09
CA ILE A 38 4.55 -2.15 -9.96
C ILE A 38 4.63 -3.67 -9.75
N ILE A 39 5.42 -4.38 -10.57
CA ILE A 39 5.62 -5.83 -10.42
C ILE A 39 6.20 -6.15 -9.06
N PHE A 40 7.19 -5.38 -8.60
CA PHE A 40 7.80 -5.59 -7.28
C PHE A 40 6.76 -5.48 -6.14
N GLN A 41 5.86 -4.49 -6.19
CA GLN A 41 4.78 -4.35 -5.21
C GLN A 41 3.79 -5.52 -5.27
N PHE A 42 3.46 -6.01 -6.47
CA PHE A 42 2.60 -7.18 -6.63
C PHE A 42 3.25 -8.44 -6.04
N VAL A 43 4.51 -8.69 -6.32
CA VAL A 43 5.23 -9.87 -5.83
C VAL A 43 5.33 -9.87 -4.30
N THR A 44 5.62 -8.73 -3.68
CA THR A 44 5.69 -8.63 -2.22
C THR A 44 4.31 -8.82 -1.56
N GLY A 45 3.25 -8.29 -2.16
CA GLY A 45 1.87 -8.50 -1.68
C GLY A 45 1.42 -9.96 -1.78
N ILE A 46 1.71 -10.62 -2.89
CA ILE A 46 1.38 -12.04 -3.11
C ILE A 46 2.17 -12.95 -2.15
N GLY A 47 3.43 -12.60 -1.85
CA GLY A 47 4.26 -13.39 -0.94
C GLY A 47 3.65 -13.53 0.46
N THR A 48 3.13 -12.47 1.03
CA THR A 48 2.47 -12.48 2.34
C THR A 48 1.16 -13.28 2.29
N TRP A 49 0.37 -13.10 1.24
CA TRP A 49 -0.87 -13.84 1.06
C TRP A 49 -0.62 -15.34 0.91
N HIS A 50 0.39 -15.73 0.13
CA HIS A 50 0.76 -17.12 -0.09
C HIS A 50 1.28 -17.78 1.20
N LYS A 51 2.11 -17.08 1.97
CA LYS A 51 2.61 -17.54 3.27
C LYS A 51 1.48 -17.77 4.27
N ASN A 52 0.51 -16.87 4.34
CA ASN A 52 -0.65 -17.04 5.21
C ASN A 52 -1.53 -18.21 4.75
N ASN A 53 -1.69 -18.40 3.44
CA ASN A 53 -2.53 -19.49 2.90
C ASN A 53 -1.92 -20.89 3.09
N GLN A 54 -0.59 -20.98 3.19
CA GLN A 54 0.12 -22.22 3.49
C GLN A 54 0.23 -22.51 4.99
N SER A 55 -0.03 -21.52 5.85
CA SER A 55 -0.02 -21.72 7.29
C SER A 55 -1.22 -22.56 7.72
N PRO A 56 -1.05 -23.50 8.68
CA PRO A 56 -2.16 -24.27 9.22
C PRO A 56 -3.15 -23.36 9.94
N ARG A 57 -4.43 -23.70 9.86
CA ARG A 57 -5.44 -23.06 10.70
C ARG A 57 -5.29 -23.55 12.13
N LEU A 58 -5.08 -22.63 13.04
CA LEU A 58 -4.95 -22.91 14.46
C LEU A 58 -6.18 -22.37 15.20
N SER A 59 -6.66 -23.15 16.13
CA SER A 59 -7.74 -22.76 17.04
C SER A 59 -7.28 -23.00 18.47
N MET A 60 -7.30 -21.96 19.28
CA MET A 60 -6.88 -22.05 20.67
C MET A 60 -7.67 -21.09 21.55
N SER A 61 -7.71 -21.37 22.85
CA SER A 61 -8.31 -20.46 23.82
C SER A 61 -7.48 -19.20 23.94
N ALA A 62 -8.13 -18.05 23.88
CA ALA A 62 -7.49 -16.75 23.99
C ALA A 62 -8.38 -15.77 24.74
N THR A 63 -7.73 -14.77 25.33
CA THR A 63 -8.37 -13.64 25.97
C THR A 63 -8.02 -12.36 25.22
N ILE A 64 -8.99 -11.50 25.00
CA ILE A 64 -8.76 -10.19 24.40
C ILE A 64 -8.19 -9.26 25.48
N VAL A 65 -6.94 -8.80 25.26
CA VAL A 65 -6.25 -7.96 26.24
C VAL A 65 -6.17 -6.50 25.84
N ALA A 66 -6.22 -6.20 24.53
CA ALA A 66 -6.19 -4.82 24.06
C ALA A 66 -6.84 -4.69 22.68
N LYS A 67 -7.35 -3.50 22.40
CA LYS A 67 -7.91 -3.11 21.10
C LYS A 67 -7.28 -1.80 20.68
N ARG A 68 -6.94 -1.68 19.39
CA ARG A 68 -6.28 -0.50 18.84
C ARG A 68 -6.86 -0.13 17.47
N GLU A 69 -7.05 1.15 17.27
CA GLU A 69 -7.39 1.73 15.97
C GLU A 69 -6.18 2.47 15.41
N ASN A 70 -5.95 2.32 14.13
CA ASN A 70 -4.97 3.10 13.40
C ASN A 70 -5.66 3.90 12.32
N ILE A 71 -5.71 5.22 12.50
CA ILE A 71 -6.36 6.15 11.59
C ILE A 71 -5.26 6.83 10.76
N THR A 72 -5.30 6.62 9.46
CA THR A 72 -4.41 7.28 8.51
C THR A 72 -5.17 8.34 7.74
N HIS A 73 -4.71 9.57 7.83
CA HIS A 73 -5.26 10.70 7.08
C HIS A 73 -4.38 10.99 5.87
N HIS A 74 -4.98 10.99 4.70
CA HIS A 74 -4.35 11.45 3.47
C HIS A 74 -5.05 12.73 3.03
N SER A 75 -4.31 13.85 3.04
CA SER A 75 -4.78 15.12 2.48
C SER A 75 -4.11 15.36 1.14
N HIS A 76 -4.89 15.49 0.09
CA HIS A 76 -4.42 15.90 -1.22
C HIS A 76 -4.86 17.35 -1.47
N ALA A 77 -3.88 18.23 -1.72
CA ALA A 77 -4.16 19.57 -2.22
C ALA A 77 -4.61 19.46 -3.69
N ASN A 78 -5.79 19.96 -4.00
CA ASN A 78 -6.25 20.07 -5.38
C ASN A 78 -5.50 21.24 -6.05
N ALA A 79 -4.45 20.94 -6.78
CA ALA A 79 -3.78 21.88 -7.64
C ALA A 79 -4.52 21.94 -8.98
N GLY A 80 -5.39 22.93 -9.16
CA GLY A 80 -5.89 23.19 -10.48
C GLY A 80 -7.36 23.57 -10.66
N ASP A 81 -7.94 24.35 -9.77
CA ASP A 81 -9.16 25.07 -10.11
C ASP A 81 -8.85 26.56 -10.29
N LEU A 82 -9.14 27.09 -11.51
CA LEU A 82 -9.01 28.52 -11.87
C LEU A 82 -9.96 29.43 -11.10
N SER A 83 -10.84 28.88 -10.25
CA SER A 83 -11.83 29.65 -9.48
C SER A 83 -11.34 30.15 -8.12
N GLY A 84 -10.06 29.92 -7.77
CA GLY A 84 -9.46 30.46 -6.54
C GLY A 84 -9.94 29.85 -5.22
N THR A 85 -10.76 28.78 -5.27
CA THR A 85 -11.21 28.08 -4.08
C THR A 85 -10.25 26.89 -3.83
N HIS A 86 -9.36 27.04 -2.86
CA HIS A 86 -8.46 25.98 -2.43
C HIS A 86 -9.26 24.92 -1.66
N GLY A 87 -9.71 23.88 -2.34
CA GLY A 87 -10.34 22.71 -1.74
C GLY A 87 -9.30 21.68 -1.36
N TYR A 88 -9.31 21.22 -0.10
CA TYR A 88 -8.57 20.05 0.33
C TYR A 88 -9.52 18.85 0.35
N HIS A 89 -9.19 17.81 -0.40
CA HIS A 89 -9.82 16.50 -0.23
C HIS A 89 -9.02 15.70 0.79
N SER A 90 -9.63 15.43 1.95
CA SER A 90 -9.06 14.54 2.95
C SER A 90 -9.76 13.18 2.88
N THR A 91 -8.99 12.13 2.71
CA THR A 91 -9.46 10.75 2.80
C THR A 91 -8.87 10.15 4.07
N SER A 92 -9.71 9.60 4.94
CA SER A 92 -9.27 8.86 6.12
C SER A 92 -9.51 7.38 5.93
N SER A 93 -8.53 6.57 6.31
CA SER A 93 -8.62 5.11 6.36
C SER A 93 -8.36 4.65 7.77
N THR A 94 -9.24 3.81 8.30
CA THR A 94 -9.12 3.26 9.64
C THR A 94 -8.87 1.76 9.57
N SER A 95 -7.83 1.31 10.25
CA SER A 95 -7.50 -0.10 10.42
C SER A 95 -7.64 -0.49 11.88
N TYR A 96 -8.23 -1.65 12.12
CA TYR A 96 -8.55 -2.14 13.45
C TYR A 96 -7.69 -3.34 13.81
N TYR A 97 -7.16 -3.34 15.02
CA TYR A 97 -6.28 -4.37 15.55
C TYR A 97 -6.75 -4.82 16.92
N VAL A 98 -6.69 -6.11 17.15
CA VAL A 98 -7.04 -6.71 18.44
C VAL A 98 -5.88 -7.58 18.92
N THR A 99 -5.46 -7.39 20.15
CA THR A 99 -4.41 -8.18 20.79
C THR A 99 -5.04 -9.30 21.61
N PHE A 100 -4.70 -10.54 21.26
CA PHE A 100 -5.12 -11.74 21.94
C PHE A 100 -3.98 -12.30 22.77
N GLN A 101 -4.28 -12.71 23.98
CA GLN A 101 -3.37 -13.49 24.82
C GLN A 101 -3.83 -14.94 24.84
N VAL A 102 -2.98 -15.84 24.37
CA VAL A 102 -3.26 -17.28 24.33
C VAL A 102 -2.88 -17.95 25.66
N GLU A 103 -3.29 -19.20 25.85
CA GLU A 103 -3.05 -19.95 27.09
C GLU A 103 -1.57 -20.05 27.48
N SER A 104 -0.65 -20.05 26.51
CA SER A 104 0.79 -20.05 26.77
C SER A 104 1.29 -18.74 27.40
N GLY A 105 0.47 -17.68 27.43
CA GLY A 105 0.86 -16.34 27.88
C GLY A 105 1.36 -15.45 26.75
N ASP A 106 1.55 -15.99 25.55
CA ASP A 106 1.98 -15.22 24.39
C ASP A 106 0.89 -14.27 23.92
N ARG A 107 1.29 -13.12 23.43
CA ARG A 107 0.39 -12.11 22.88
C ARG A 107 0.59 -11.97 21.39
N MET A 108 -0.50 -11.93 20.66
CA MET A 108 -0.48 -11.68 19.23
C MET A 108 -1.49 -10.60 18.85
N GLU A 109 -1.10 -9.70 17.99
CA GLU A 109 -1.97 -8.68 17.43
C GLU A 109 -2.43 -9.10 16.03
N LEU A 110 -3.74 -9.12 15.82
CA LEU A 110 -4.34 -9.49 14.54
C LEU A 110 -5.19 -8.33 14.03
N SER A 111 -5.14 -8.10 12.72
CA SER A 111 -6.02 -7.16 12.04
C SER A 111 -7.40 -7.77 11.89
N VAL A 112 -8.42 -7.01 12.26
CA VAL A 112 -9.83 -7.41 12.18
C VAL A 112 -10.64 -6.40 11.37
N SER A 113 -11.80 -6.80 10.88
CA SER A 113 -12.74 -5.88 10.26
C SER A 113 -13.36 -4.94 11.30
N GLY A 114 -13.81 -3.76 10.89
CA GLY A 114 -14.49 -2.82 11.79
C GLY A 114 -15.76 -3.40 12.42
N ARG A 115 -16.44 -4.32 11.71
CA ARG A 115 -17.62 -5.01 12.23
C ARG A 115 -17.25 -5.95 13.39
N GLU A 116 -16.19 -6.74 13.22
CA GLU A 116 -15.71 -7.64 14.26
C GLU A 116 -15.13 -6.88 15.45
N TYR A 117 -14.39 -5.81 15.18
CA TYR A 117 -13.86 -4.94 16.21
C TYR A 117 -14.96 -4.39 17.14
N GLY A 118 -16.12 -4.03 16.58
CA GLY A 118 -17.26 -3.57 17.38
C GLY A 118 -17.93 -4.66 18.22
N MET A 119 -17.80 -5.94 17.83
CA MET A 119 -18.37 -7.06 18.57
C MET A 119 -17.45 -7.64 19.63
N LEU A 120 -16.15 -7.39 19.55
CA LEU A 120 -15.14 -7.87 20.47
C LEU A 120 -14.93 -6.86 21.60
N ALA A 121 -14.86 -7.33 22.83
CA ALA A 121 -14.58 -6.50 24.00
C ALA A 121 -13.32 -6.97 24.73
N GLU A 122 -12.59 -6.02 25.32
CA GLU A 122 -11.45 -6.36 26.18
C GLU A 122 -11.93 -7.18 27.38
N GLY A 123 -11.20 -8.24 27.68
CA GLY A 123 -11.58 -9.20 28.74
C GLY A 123 -12.41 -10.37 28.24
N ASP A 124 -12.91 -10.36 27.01
CA ASP A 124 -13.61 -11.51 26.43
C ASP A 124 -12.68 -12.73 26.35
N ILE A 125 -13.21 -13.88 26.80
CA ILE A 125 -12.54 -15.17 26.73
C ILE A 125 -13.27 -16.02 25.71
N GLY A 126 -12.52 -16.70 24.85
CA GLY A 126 -13.14 -17.53 23.85
C GLY A 126 -12.11 -18.30 23.02
N LYS A 127 -12.61 -18.94 21.98
CA LYS A 127 -11.81 -19.71 21.03
C LYS A 127 -11.44 -18.83 19.84
N LEU A 128 -10.15 -18.52 19.73
CA LEU A 128 -9.59 -17.78 18.60
C LEU A 128 -9.19 -18.78 17.50
N THR A 129 -9.64 -18.54 16.29
CA THR A 129 -9.20 -19.22 15.08
C THR A 129 -8.48 -18.25 14.17
N PHE A 130 -7.24 -18.58 13.80
CA PHE A 130 -6.40 -17.77 12.94
C PHE A 130 -5.54 -18.62 12.02
N GLN A 131 -5.01 -18.02 10.98
CA GLN A 131 -4.14 -18.65 10.00
C GLN A 131 -2.95 -17.74 9.72
N GLY A 132 -1.77 -18.09 10.24
CA GLY A 132 -0.62 -17.21 10.19
C GLY A 132 -0.89 -15.89 10.90
N THR A 133 -0.90 -14.78 10.18
CA THR A 133 -1.24 -13.44 10.71
C THR A 133 -2.68 -13.01 10.44
N ARG A 134 -3.48 -13.90 9.84
CA ARG A 134 -4.87 -13.62 9.48
C ARG A 134 -5.83 -14.08 10.57
N TYR A 135 -6.64 -13.17 11.08
CA TYR A 135 -7.80 -13.48 11.91
C TYR A 135 -8.88 -14.16 11.07
N LEU A 136 -9.47 -15.21 11.58
CA LEU A 136 -10.58 -15.94 10.94
C LEU A 136 -11.87 -15.78 11.75
N SER A 137 -11.87 -16.16 13.01
CA SER A 137 -13.03 -16.04 13.89
C SER A 137 -12.65 -16.05 15.37
N PHE A 138 -13.53 -15.50 16.19
CA PHE A 138 -13.47 -15.60 17.65
C PHE A 138 -14.83 -15.99 18.18
N GLU A 139 -14.91 -17.12 18.85
CA GLU A 139 -16.12 -17.63 19.47
C GLU A 139 -16.01 -17.46 20.98
N ARG A 140 -16.86 -16.59 21.51
CA ARG A 140 -16.94 -16.32 22.93
C ARG A 140 -17.48 -17.55 23.67
N VAL A 141 -16.85 -17.92 24.76
CA VAL A 141 -17.29 -19.01 25.63
C VAL A 141 -18.20 -18.50 26.72
#